data_0eeead89cd6cd8ec4d6bcc8919bb93b4
#
_entry.id   0eeead89cd6cd8ec4d6bcc8919bb93b4
#
_cell.length_a   1.000
_cell.length_b   1.000
_cell.length_c   1.000
_cell.angle_alpha   90.00
_cell.angle_beta   90.00
_cell.angle_gamma   90.00
#
_symmetry.space_group_name_H-M   'P 1'
#
loop_
_entity.id
_entity.type
_entity.pdbx_description
1 polymer ?
#
loop_
_entity_poly.entity_id
_entity_poly.type
_entity_poly.pdbx_seq_one_letter_code
_entity_poly.pdbx_strand_id
1 'polypeptide(L)'
;MKEGGMFMTNEKFIGFTMEKTKHIALVAHDGKKKELVEWCDRNKDVLKNHFLCGTGTTAKLIAEKTGLPVKGYCSGPLGGDQQIGSRIVEGGIDFLVFLWDPLEAQPHDPDVRALLRIAVVYDIPVANNLATADFLL
;
A
#
# COMPACT_ATOMS: atom_id res chain seq x y z
N MET A 1 14.33 -7.18 -0.20
CA MET A 1 12.92 -7.56 -0.22
C MET A 1 12.78 -9.05 -0.33
N LYS A 2 11.80 -9.59 0.33
CA LYS A 2 11.52 -11.00 0.27
C LYS A 2 10.92 -11.31 -1.07
N GLU A 3 11.43 -12.28 -1.75
CA GLU A 3 10.91 -12.59 -3.06
C GLU A 3 11.04 -14.07 -3.32
N GLY A 4 9.92 -14.76 -3.46
CA GLY A 4 9.86 -16.16 -3.79
C GLY A 4 10.70 -17.05 -2.92
N GLY A 5 11.08 -16.57 -1.75
CA GLY A 5 12.04 -17.26 -0.94
C GLY A 5 11.45 -18.02 0.21
N MET A 6 12.21 -18.95 0.67
CA MET A 6 11.94 -19.62 1.92
C MET A 6 12.84 -19.07 2.97
N PHE A 7 12.31 -18.93 4.16
CA PHE A 7 13.08 -18.46 5.28
C PHE A 7 13.37 -19.61 6.17
N MET A 8 14.64 -19.92 6.24
CA MET A 8 15.09 -21.01 7.05
C MET A 8 15.36 -20.53 8.39
N THR A 9 14.86 -21.23 9.35
CA THR A 9 15.34 -21.05 10.67
C THR A 9 16.15 -22.22 11.12
N ASN A 10 16.11 -23.28 10.39
CA ASN A 10 16.90 -24.51 10.51
C ASN A 10 16.08 -25.47 9.68
N GLU A 11 16.17 -26.70 9.90
CA GLU A 11 15.36 -27.59 9.10
C GLU A 11 13.89 -27.35 9.37
N LYS A 12 13.60 -26.56 10.34
CA LYS A 12 12.25 -26.17 10.54
C LYS A 12 12.00 -24.89 9.82
N PHE A 13 12.08 -24.98 8.61
CA PHE A 13 11.71 -23.93 7.77
C PHE A 13 10.28 -23.67 7.93
N ILE A 14 10.02 -22.47 8.37
CA ILE A 14 8.70 -21.96 8.14
C ILE A 14 8.85 -21.23 6.86
N GLY A 15 8.70 -21.96 5.80
CA GLY A 15 8.77 -21.34 4.51
C GLY A 15 7.48 -20.65 4.24
N PHE A 16 7.55 -19.39 3.91
CA PHE A 16 6.48 -18.84 3.13
C PHE A 16 7.11 -18.13 1.96
N THR A 17 6.40 -18.15 0.86
CA THR A 17 6.87 -17.59 -0.38
C THR A 17 6.07 -16.36 -0.67
N MET A 18 6.75 -15.24 -0.91
CA MET A 18 6.08 -14.07 -1.40
C MET A 18 5.87 -14.23 -2.89
N GLU A 19 4.64 -14.11 -3.33
CA GLU A 19 4.29 -14.23 -4.73
C GLU A 19 4.97 -13.13 -5.53
N LYS A 20 5.27 -13.41 -6.81
CA LYS A 20 5.75 -12.37 -7.72
C LYS A 20 4.70 -11.31 -7.93
N THR A 21 3.44 -11.71 -8.05
CA THR A 21 2.32 -10.79 -8.13
C THR A 21 1.93 -10.39 -6.72
N LYS A 22 2.05 -9.11 -6.43
CA LYS A 22 1.82 -8.59 -5.10
C LYS A 22 0.52 -7.83 -5.03
N HIS A 23 -0.04 -7.77 -3.83
CA HIS A 23 -1.20 -6.93 -3.54
C HIS A 23 -0.68 -5.65 -2.91
N ILE A 24 -0.81 -4.54 -3.63
CA ILE A 24 -0.25 -3.25 -3.24
C ILE A 24 -1.37 -2.30 -2.86
N ALA A 25 -1.31 -1.76 -1.66
CA ALA A 25 -2.25 -0.73 -1.21
C ALA A 25 -1.66 0.65 -1.44
N LEU A 26 -2.44 1.54 -2.03
CA LEU A 26 -2.02 2.89 -2.42
C LEU A 26 -2.89 3.89 -1.67
N VAL A 27 -2.29 4.62 -0.76
CA VAL A 27 -2.98 5.58 0.10
C VAL A 27 -2.20 6.89 0.12
N ALA A 28 -2.90 8.00 0.08
CA ALA A 28 -2.28 9.31 0.18
C ALA A 28 -3.23 10.31 0.84
N HIS A 29 -2.67 11.20 1.63
CA HIS A 29 -3.40 12.39 2.08
C HIS A 29 -3.68 13.30 0.89
N ASP A 30 -4.68 14.18 1.02
CA ASP A 30 -5.11 15.03 -0.10
C ASP A 30 -3.95 15.79 -0.74
N GLY A 31 -3.06 16.37 0.05
CA GLY A 31 -1.91 17.11 -0.46
C GLY A 31 -0.85 16.26 -1.17
N LYS A 32 -0.98 14.94 -1.10
CA LYS A 32 -0.02 14.01 -1.71
C LYS A 32 -0.62 13.16 -2.82
N LYS A 33 -1.91 13.29 -3.08
CA LYS A 33 -2.58 12.45 -4.08
C LYS A 33 -2.01 12.64 -5.47
N LYS A 34 -1.72 13.88 -5.85
CA LYS A 34 -1.18 14.16 -7.18
C LYS A 34 0.17 13.46 -7.38
N GLU A 35 1.03 13.53 -6.39
CA GLU A 35 2.34 12.88 -6.46
C GLU A 35 2.19 11.36 -6.61
N LEU A 36 1.28 10.77 -5.85
CA LEU A 36 1.05 9.33 -5.92
C LEU A 36 0.50 8.92 -7.28
N VAL A 37 -0.45 9.67 -7.81
CA VAL A 37 -1.03 9.38 -9.12
C VAL A 37 0.03 9.45 -10.21
N GLU A 38 0.87 10.48 -10.18
CA GLU A 38 1.95 10.63 -11.16
C GLU A 38 2.98 9.51 -11.04
N TRP A 39 3.30 9.11 -9.82
CA TRP A 39 4.19 7.97 -9.58
C TRP A 39 3.63 6.68 -10.16
N CYS A 40 2.34 6.43 -9.95
CA CYS A 40 1.67 5.27 -10.52
C CYS A 40 1.69 5.29 -12.04
N ASP A 41 1.50 6.46 -12.63
CA ASP A 41 1.51 6.59 -14.08
C ASP A 41 2.91 6.30 -14.65
N ARG A 42 3.96 6.80 -14.00
CA ARG A 42 5.33 6.50 -14.44
C ARG A 42 5.69 5.03 -14.29
N ASN A 43 5.06 4.34 -13.35
CA ASN A 43 5.37 2.95 -13.05
C ASN A 43 4.28 1.98 -13.50
N LYS A 44 3.38 2.43 -14.37
CA LYS A 44 2.22 1.60 -14.74
C LYS A 44 2.59 0.29 -15.40
N ASP A 45 3.71 0.25 -16.11
CA ASP A 45 4.15 -0.98 -16.77
C ASP A 45 4.58 -2.06 -15.77
N VAL A 46 5.06 -1.65 -14.60
CA VAL A 46 5.37 -2.56 -13.51
C VAL A 46 4.11 -2.88 -12.72
N LEU A 47 3.33 -1.84 -12.40
CA LEU A 47 2.14 -1.99 -11.55
C LEU A 47 1.06 -2.85 -12.20
N LYS A 48 0.99 -2.88 -13.52
CA LYS A 48 0.00 -3.71 -14.21
C LYS A 48 0.13 -5.20 -13.91
N ASN A 49 1.27 -5.62 -13.41
CA ASN A 49 1.53 -7.01 -13.06
C ASN A 49 1.14 -7.35 -11.62
N HIS A 50 0.56 -6.39 -10.91
CA HIS A 50 0.20 -6.55 -9.50
C HIS A 50 -1.27 -6.21 -9.29
N PHE A 51 -1.80 -6.59 -8.13
CA PHE A 51 -3.15 -6.22 -7.73
C PHE A 51 -3.08 -4.93 -6.92
N LEU A 52 -3.87 -3.93 -7.31
CA LEU A 52 -3.83 -2.62 -6.70
C LEU A 52 -5.14 -2.34 -5.96
N CYS A 53 -5.02 -1.72 -4.81
CA CYS A 53 -6.18 -1.20 -4.08
C CYS A 53 -5.81 0.15 -3.47
N GLY A 54 -6.80 0.89 -3.05
CA GLY A 54 -6.57 2.18 -2.43
C GLY A 54 -7.82 2.70 -1.77
N THR A 55 -7.68 3.77 -1.03
CA THR A 55 -8.82 4.43 -0.43
C THR A 55 -9.50 5.34 -1.44
N GLY A 56 -10.80 5.39 -1.35
CA GLY A 56 -11.74 6.23 -2.05
C GLY A 56 -11.26 6.97 -3.29
N THR A 57 -11.06 8.27 -3.13
CA THR A 57 -10.69 9.16 -4.21
C THR A 57 -9.34 8.81 -4.84
N THR A 58 -8.39 8.35 -4.03
CA THR A 58 -7.06 7.98 -4.53
C THR A 58 -7.15 6.84 -5.55
N ALA A 59 -7.89 5.80 -5.23
CA ALA A 59 -8.06 4.66 -6.13
C ALA A 59 -8.68 5.10 -7.45
N LYS A 60 -9.70 5.96 -7.38
CA LYS A 60 -10.37 6.47 -8.58
C LYS A 60 -9.43 7.29 -9.46
N LEU A 61 -8.67 8.20 -8.84
CA LEU A 61 -7.74 9.05 -9.58
C LEU A 61 -6.65 8.22 -10.27
N ILE A 62 -6.13 7.22 -9.59
CA ILE A 62 -5.11 6.35 -10.18
C ILE A 62 -5.68 5.57 -11.36
N ALA A 63 -6.85 4.99 -11.20
CA ALA A 63 -7.49 4.24 -12.27
C ALA A 63 -7.76 5.12 -13.50
N GLU A 64 -8.24 6.34 -13.28
CA GLU A 64 -8.51 7.28 -14.38
C GLU A 64 -7.23 7.70 -15.11
N LYS A 65 -6.16 7.97 -14.36
CA LYS A 65 -4.92 8.46 -14.96
C LYS A 65 -4.15 7.35 -15.68
N THR A 66 -4.09 6.16 -15.09
CA THR A 66 -3.23 5.10 -15.58
C THR A 66 -3.93 4.07 -16.45
N GLY A 67 -5.25 3.99 -16.34
CA GLY A 67 -6.02 2.91 -16.98
C GLY A 67 -5.93 1.57 -16.25
N LEU A 68 -5.24 1.51 -15.12
CA LEU A 68 -5.10 0.28 -14.36
C LEU A 68 -6.33 0.02 -13.49
N PRO A 69 -6.73 -1.24 -13.31
CA PRO A 69 -7.79 -1.55 -12.35
C PRO A 69 -7.27 -1.36 -10.93
N VAL A 70 -7.98 -0.58 -10.14
CA VAL A 70 -7.64 -0.33 -8.74
C VAL A 70 -8.90 -0.53 -7.92
N LYS A 71 -8.86 -1.46 -6.96
CA LYS A 71 -10.00 -1.67 -6.08
C LYS A 71 -10.09 -0.50 -5.10
N GLY A 72 -11.25 0.14 -5.05
CA GLY A 72 -11.48 1.27 -4.15
C GLY A 72 -12.15 0.85 -2.86
N TYR A 73 -11.64 1.34 -1.74
CA TYR A 73 -12.31 1.27 -0.44
C TYR A 73 -12.89 2.63 -0.10
N CYS A 74 -13.45 2.79 1.08
CA CYS A 74 -13.92 4.10 1.52
C CYS A 74 -12.76 5.08 1.61
N SER A 75 -13.06 6.38 1.59
CA SER A 75 -12.05 7.39 1.89
C SER A 75 -11.53 7.20 3.32
N GLY A 76 -10.33 7.70 3.61
CA GLY A 76 -9.73 7.56 4.93
C GLY A 76 -10.66 7.96 6.08
N PRO A 77 -11.19 9.19 6.07
CA PRO A 77 -12.09 9.65 7.15
C PRO A 77 -13.37 8.83 7.29
N LEU A 78 -13.77 8.10 6.28
CA LEU A 78 -14.97 7.27 6.30
C LEU A 78 -14.67 5.79 6.56
N GLY A 79 -13.48 5.47 7.01
CA GLY A 79 -13.13 4.10 7.39
C GLY A 79 -12.23 3.37 6.40
N GLY A 80 -11.74 4.04 5.36
CA GLY A 80 -10.86 3.41 4.37
C GLY A 80 -9.58 2.86 4.99
N ASP A 81 -9.00 3.57 5.96
CA ASP A 81 -7.78 3.13 6.62
C ASP A 81 -8.02 1.82 7.40
N GLN A 82 -9.19 1.70 8.06
CA GLN A 82 -9.54 0.48 8.76
C GLN A 82 -9.77 -0.68 7.81
N GLN A 83 -10.35 -0.41 6.64
CA GLN A 83 -10.55 -1.45 5.63
C GLN A 83 -9.21 -1.98 5.12
N ILE A 84 -8.26 -1.09 4.84
CA ILE A 84 -6.91 -1.49 4.42
C ILE A 84 -6.23 -2.28 5.55
N GLY A 85 -6.34 -1.80 6.79
CA GLY A 85 -5.79 -2.50 7.96
C GLY A 85 -6.34 -3.90 8.11
N SER A 86 -7.63 -4.06 7.91
CA SER A 86 -8.27 -5.36 7.95
C SER A 86 -7.70 -6.30 6.88
N ARG A 87 -7.46 -5.78 5.67
CA ARG A 87 -6.87 -6.59 4.60
C ARG A 87 -5.45 -7.02 4.91
N ILE A 88 -4.68 -6.16 5.60
CA ILE A 88 -3.34 -6.53 6.05
C ILE A 88 -3.41 -7.69 7.03
N VAL A 89 -4.31 -7.60 8.00
CA VAL A 89 -4.50 -8.66 9.01
C VAL A 89 -4.85 -9.98 8.36
N GLU A 90 -5.64 -9.95 7.29
CA GLU A 90 -6.06 -11.14 6.56
C GLU A 90 -5.01 -11.67 5.58
N GLY A 91 -3.87 -11.00 5.48
CA GLY A 91 -2.83 -11.42 4.53
C GLY A 91 -3.08 -10.99 3.10
N GLY A 92 -3.98 -10.04 2.88
CA GLY A 92 -4.36 -9.60 1.54
C GLY A 92 -3.56 -8.43 0.99
N ILE A 93 -2.63 -7.89 1.74
CA ILE A 93 -1.77 -6.78 1.32
C ILE A 93 -0.32 -7.18 1.55
N ASP A 94 0.52 -7.04 0.54
CA ASP A 94 1.94 -7.37 0.62
C ASP A 94 2.82 -6.14 0.79
N PHE A 95 2.32 -4.98 0.39
CA PHE A 95 3.12 -3.76 0.34
C PHE A 95 2.17 -2.57 0.46
N LEU A 96 2.47 -1.66 1.37
CA LEU A 96 1.67 -0.45 1.58
C LEU A 96 2.46 0.79 1.17
N VAL A 97 1.91 1.56 0.24
CA VAL A 97 2.41 2.90 -0.07
C VAL A 97 1.47 3.89 0.59
N PHE A 98 1.96 4.62 1.57
CA PHE A 98 1.17 5.63 2.26
C PHE A 98 1.92 6.95 2.22
N LEU A 99 1.55 7.82 1.30
CA LEU A 99 2.15 9.15 1.21
C LEU A 99 1.48 10.08 2.20
N TRP A 100 2.11 10.18 3.35
CA TRP A 100 1.64 11.00 4.45
C TRP A 100 2.07 12.45 4.22
N ASP A 101 1.19 13.37 4.55
CA ASP A 101 1.50 14.81 4.49
C ASP A 101 1.82 15.30 5.90
N PRO A 102 3.09 15.48 6.25
CA PRO A 102 3.47 15.87 7.61
C PRO A 102 3.23 17.34 7.92
N LEU A 103 2.92 18.14 6.90
CA LEU A 103 2.74 19.59 7.06
C LEU A 103 1.28 19.98 7.22
N GLU A 104 0.36 19.05 7.09
CA GLU A 104 -1.06 19.30 7.22
C GLU A 104 -1.68 18.43 8.31
N ALA A 105 -2.49 19.05 9.14
CA ALA A 105 -3.25 18.29 10.14
C ALA A 105 -4.35 17.49 9.44
N GLN A 106 -4.52 16.24 9.86
CA GLN A 106 -5.52 15.35 9.28
C GLN A 106 -6.54 14.98 10.34
N PRO A 107 -7.83 15.03 10.03
CA PRO A 107 -8.86 14.71 11.02
C PRO A 107 -8.87 13.24 11.42
N HIS A 108 -8.23 12.37 10.65
CA HIS A 108 -8.21 10.92 10.93
C HIS A 108 -6.80 10.42 11.30
N ASP A 109 -5.97 11.29 11.89
CA ASP A 109 -4.63 10.90 12.35
C ASP A 109 -4.60 9.63 13.20
N PRO A 110 -5.53 9.42 14.15
CA PRO A 110 -5.52 8.17 14.93
C PRO A 110 -5.69 6.93 14.06
N ASP A 111 -6.48 7.03 13.00
CA ASP A 111 -6.69 5.91 12.07
C ASP A 111 -5.43 5.63 11.26
N VAL A 112 -4.72 6.68 10.85
CA VAL A 112 -3.45 6.57 10.14
C VAL A 112 -2.43 5.86 11.01
N ARG A 113 -2.32 6.26 12.27
CA ARG A 113 -1.38 5.64 13.21
C ARG A 113 -1.72 4.17 13.43
N ALA A 114 -3.00 3.85 13.53
CA ALA A 114 -3.45 2.46 13.68
C ALA A 114 -3.07 1.63 12.46
N LEU A 115 -3.25 2.17 11.26
CA LEU A 115 -2.88 1.47 10.04
C LEU A 115 -1.39 1.20 9.97
N LEU A 116 -0.57 2.21 10.27
CA LEU A 116 0.88 2.05 10.25
C LEU A 116 1.35 1.05 11.30
N ARG A 117 0.72 1.04 12.48
CA ARG A 117 1.03 0.07 13.52
C ARG A 117 0.73 -1.35 13.05
N ILE A 118 -0.40 -1.55 12.40
CA ILE A 118 -0.77 -2.87 11.88
C ILE A 118 0.25 -3.35 10.86
N ALA A 119 0.70 -2.47 9.97
CA ALA A 119 1.71 -2.83 8.98
C ALA A 119 3.01 -3.31 9.65
N VAL A 120 3.42 -2.64 10.74
CA VAL A 120 4.61 -3.05 11.49
C VAL A 120 4.39 -4.39 12.17
N VAL A 121 3.23 -4.58 12.79
CA VAL A 121 2.90 -5.84 13.47
C VAL A 121 2.96 -7.03 12.52
N TYR A 122 2.47 -6.84 11.32
CA TYR A 122 2.42 -7.91 10.31
C TYR A 122 3.63 -7.92 9.38
N ASP A 123 4.63 -7.08 9.66
CA ASP A 123 5.92 -7.08 8.96
C ASP A 123 5.78 -6.91 7.45
N ILE A 124 4.89 -6.03 7.01
CA ILE A 124 4.80 -5.70 5.60
C ILE A 124 5.58 -4.42 5.30
N PRO A 125 6.23 -4.34 4.14
CA PRO A 125 6.93 -3.11 3.74
C PRO A 125 5.98 -1.93 3.62
N VAL A 126 6.44 -0.77 4.09
CA VAL A 126 5.68 0.47 4.02
C VAL A 126 6.55 1.56 3.41
N ALA A 127 6.04 2.22 2.39
CA ALA A 127 6.68 3.39 1.83
C ALA A 127 5.88 4.64 2.22
N ASN A 128 6.49 5.51 2.99
CA ASN A 128 5.87 6.78 3.38
C ASN A 128 6.24 7.93 2.45
N ASN A 129 7.10 7.68 1.49
CA ASN A 129 7.49 8.64 0.47
C ASN A 129 7.83 7.91 -0.83
N LEU A 130 7.99 8.68 -1.90
CA LEU A 130 8.24 8.11 -3.22
C LEU A 130 9.62 7.47 -3.34
N ALA A 131 10.61 7.97 -2.64
CA ALA A 131 11.95 7.38 -2.68
C ALA A 131 11.92 5.95 -2.15
N THR A 132 11.21 5.72 -1.05
CA THR A 132 11.04 4.38 -0.50
C THR A 132 10.19 3.51 -1.43
N ALA A 133 9.14 4.08 -2.02
CA ALA A 133 8.30 3.35 -2.96
C ALA A 133 9.10 2.88 -4.17
N ASP A 134 9.97 3.74 -4.71
CA ASP A 134 10.85 3.36 -5.82
C ASP A 134 11.78 2.23 -5.44
N PHE A 135 12.32 2.27 -4.23
CA PHE A 135 13.25 1.25 -3.75
C PHE A 135 12.55 -0.10 -3.60
N LEU A 136 11.31 -0.11 -3.13
CA LEU A 136 10.57 -1.34 -2.90
C LEU A 136 9.93 -1.91 -4.16
N LEU A 137 9.63 -1.08 -5.13
CA LEU A 137 9.04 -1.52 -6.38
C LEU A 137 10.11 -2.09 -7.31
#